data_f6b97fc14a3039d28035db35455c9f9b
#
_entry.id   f6b97fc14a3039d28035db35455c9f9b
#
_cell.length_a   1.000
_cell.length_b   1.000
_cell.length_c   1.000
_cell.angle_alpha   90.00
_cell.angle_beta   90.00
_cell.angle_gamma   90.00
#
_symmetry.space_group_name_H-M   'P 1'
#
loop_
_entity.id
_entity.type
_entity.pdbx_description
1 polymer ?
#
loop_
_entity_poly.entity_id
_entity_poly.type
_entity_poly.pdbx_seq_one_letter_code
_entity_poly.pdbx_strand_id
1 'polypeptide(L)'
;MAAMQIDPFSARSTFDTGSGTAALFRLRSLDDAGVTNTARLPYCLRTILEALLRTCDDYEVTEQDVRNLATWEAAKPAAVEVPFKPSRVVLQDFTGVPCVVDLAAMRAAMKRLGGDANKINPLVPVDLVIDHSVQVDYFGSAD
;
A
#
# COMPACT_ATOMS: atom_id res chain seq x y z
N MET A 1 14.26 9.64 9.99
CA MET A 1 13.27 9.47 11.09
C MET A 1 12.03 8.90 10.46
N ALA A 2 11.43 7.84 11.02
CA ALA A 2 10.12 7.42 10.58
C ALA A 2 9.12 8.53 10.96
N ALA A 3 8.31 9.01 10.01
CA ALA A 3 7.26 9.96 10.29
C ALA A 3 6.31 9.35 11.33
N MET A 4 5.88 10.13 12.29
CA MET A 4 4.99 9.67 13.35
C MET A 4 3.58 9.61 12.77
N GLN A 5 3.01 8.41 12.68
CA GLN A 5 1.62 8.24 12.26
C GLN A 5 0.69 9.03 13.20
N ILE A 6 -0.18 9.84 12.61
CA ILE A 6 -1.23 10.56 13.34
C ILE A 6 -2.59 9.93 13.03
N ASP A 7 -3.57 10.16 13.90
CA ASP A 7 -4.94 9.69 13.72
C ASP A 7 -5.94 10.82 13.99
N PRO A 8 -6.03 11.80 13.07
CA PRO A 8 -6.82 13.01 13.28
C PRO A 8 -8.34 12.74 13.34
N PHE A 9 -8.79 11.57 12.89
CA PHE A 9 -10.18 11.18 12.88
C PHE A 9 -10.53 10.07 13.88
N SER A 10 -9.59 9.67 14.73
CA SER A 10 -9.76 8.53 15.67
C SER A 10 -10.25 7.27 14.96
N ALA A 11 -9.69 7.03 13.78
CA ALA A 11 -10.10 5.93 12.90
C ALA A 11 -9.53 4.58 13.33
N ARG A 12 -8.37 4.58 14.01
CA ARG A 12 -7.70 3.35 14.42
C ARG A 12 -8.53 2.60 15.44
N SER A 13 -8.76 1.33 15.18
CA SER A 13 -9.53 0.42 16.03
C SER A 13 -8.94 -0.98 15.95
N THR A 14 -9.45 -1.87 16.76
CA THR A 14 -9.07 -3.29 16.77
C THR A 14 -10.28 -4.17 16.66
N PHE A 15 -10.10 -5.39 16.18
CA PHE A 15 -11.12 -6.43 16.16
C PHE A 15 -10.49 -7.79 16.46
N ASP A 16 -11.30 -8.70 16.97
CA ASP A 16 -10.91 -10.09 17.20
C ASP A 16 -11.06 -10.89 15.90
N THR A 17 -10.00 -11.58 15.48
CA THR A 17 -9.98 -12.46 14.31
C THR A 17 -10.36 -13.90 14.62
N GLY A 18 -10.62 -14.24 15.90
CA GLY A 18 -10.78 -15.60 16.39
C GLY A 18 -9.46 -16.31 16.71
N SER A 19 -8.33 -15.82 16.17
CA SER A 19 -6.98 -16.32 16.47
C SER A 19 -6.05 -15.24 17.07
N GLY A 20 -6.57 -14.05 17.28
CA GLY A 20 -5.84 -12.92 17.84
C GLY A 20 -6.50 -11.59 17.52
N THR A 21 -5.85 -10.50 17.89
CA THR A 21 -6.35 -9.14 17.65
C THR A 21 -5.66 -8.52 16.44
N ALA A 22 -6.43 -7.97 15.51
CA ALA A 22 -5.93 -7.19 14.38
C ALA A 22 -6.36 -5.74 14.48
N ALA A 23 -5.55 -4.82 13.92
CA ALA A 23 -5.88 -3.42 13.81
C ALA A 23 -6.56 -3.11 12.47
N LEU A 24 -7.44 -2.13 12.47
CA LEU A 24 -8.08 -1.58 11.28
C LEU A 24 -8.26 -0.06 11.42
N PHE A 25 -8.50 0.61 10.30
CA PHE A 25 -8.88 2.02 10.26
C PHE A 25 -10.31 2.13 9.77
N ARG A 26 -11.21 2.58 10.67
CA ARG A 26 -12.65 2.61 10.38
C ARG A 26 -13.00 3.83 9.55
N LEU A 27 -13.51 3.61 8.35
CA LEU A 27 -14.04 4.71 7.52
C LEU A 27 -15.20 5.44 8.19
N ARG A 28 -16.00 4.73 8.99
CA ARG A 28 -17.13 5.32 9.72
C ARG A 28 -16.75 6.46 10.66
N SER A 29 -15.50 6.52 11.09
CA SER A 29 -15.01 7.65 11.89
C SER A 29 -15.15 9.01 11.15
N LEU A 30 -15.06 8.99 9.82
CA LEU A 30 -15.27 10.17 8.98
C LEU A 30 -16.76 10.58 8.93
N ASP A 31 -17.67 9.59 8.97
CA ASP A 31 -19.11 9.86 9.07
C ASP A 31 -19.44 10.45 10.45
N ASP A 32 -18.88 9.85 11.50
CA ASP A 32 -19.06 10.29 12.89
C ASP A 32 -18.49 11.70 13.12
N ALA A 33 -17.41 12.05 12.43
CA ALA A 33 -16.81 13.39 12.44
C ALA A 33 -17.53 14.40 11.50
N GLY A 34 -18.57 14.00 10.79
CA GLY A 34 -19.33 14.86 9.87
C GLY A 34 -18.55 15.28 8.63
N VAL A 35 -17.48 14.57 8.27
CA VAL A 35 -16.65 14.90 7.10
C VAL A 35 -17.33 14.48 5.81
N THR A 36 -17.96 13.31 5.81
CA THR A 36 -18.59 12.73 4.62
C THR A 36 -19.66 11.70 5.01
N ASN A 37 -20.33 11.14 3.99
CA ASN A 37 -21.10 9.91 4.12
C ASN A 37 -20.37 8.83 3.28
N THR A 38 -19.56 8.01 3.94
CA THR A 38 -18.72 7.01 3.28
C THR A 38 -19.53 5.96 2.50
N ALA A 39 -20.81 5.74 2.83
CA ALA A 39 -21.69 4.84 2.09
C ALA A 39 -21.95 5.31 0.64
N ARG A 40 -21.78 6.59 0.35
CA ARG A 40 -21.94 7.16 -0.99
C ARG A 40 -20.71 7.00 -1.88
N LEU A 41 -19.56 6.74 -1.29
CA LEU A 41 -18.30 6.58 -2.03
C LEU A 41 -18.25 5.21 -2.72
N PRO A 42 -17.75 5.12 -3.96
CA PRO A 42 -17.40 3.86 -4.60
C PRO A 42 -16.42 3.04 -3.75
N TYR A 43 -16.48 1.71 -3.83
CA TYR A 43 -15.60 0.84 -3.05
C TYR A 43 -14.11 1.09 -3.32
N CYS A 44 -13.73 1.37 -4.57
CA CYS A 44 -12.35 1.70 -4.93
C CYS A 44 -11.86 2.95 -4.16
N LEU A 45 -12.67 3.99 -4.06
CA LEU A 45 -12.32 5.19 -3.30
C LEU A 45 -12.27 4.94 -1.80
N ARG A 46 -13.16 4.08 -1.28
CA ARG A 46 -13.12 3.68 0.15
C ARG A 46 -11.82 2.96 0.49
N THR A 47 -11.31 2.10 -0.41
CA THR A 47 -10.03 1.41 -0.22
C THR A 47 -8.86 2.40 -0.17
N ILE A 48 -8.84 3.39 -1.07
CA ILE A 48 -7.81 4.43 -1.07
C ILE A 48 -7.96 5.32 0.18
N LEU A 49 -9.17 5.65 0.57
CA LEU A 49 -9.45 6.47 1.75
C LEU A 49 -9.00 5.78 3.05
N GLU A 50 -9.20 4.46 3.17
CA GLU A 50 -8.64 3.69 4.29
C GLU A 50 -7.11 3.74 4.29
N ALA A 51 -6.48 3.61 3.12
CA ALA A 51 -5.03 3.70 3.01
C ALA A 51 -4.51 5.07 3.44
N LEU A 52 -5.18 6.17 3.09
CA LEU A 52 -4.84 7.52 3.56
C LEU A 52 -4.96 7.65 5.08
N LEU A 53 -6.06 7.17 5.67
CA LEU A 53 -6.23 7.16 7.14
C LEU A 53 -5.10 6.39 7.83
N ARG A 54 -4.74 5.24 7.29
CA ARG A 54 -3.72 4.36 7.84
C ARG A 54 -2.31 4.92 7.73
N THR A 55 -2.03 5.75 6.74
CA THR A 55 -0.69 6.30 6.47
C THR A 55 -0.59 7.79 6.75
N CYS A 56 -1.61 8.40 7.36
CA CYS A 56 -1.61 9.81 7.72
C CYS A 56 -0.47 10.12 8.69
N ASP A 57 0.44 11.02 8.30
CA ASP A 57 1.63 11.40 9.05
C ASP A 57 1.87 12.92 9.04
N ASP A 58 0.94 13.68 8.46
CA ASP A 58 0.97 15.13 8.26
C ASP A 58 2.20 15.64 7.49
N TYR A 59 2.85 14.75 6.75
CA TYR A 59 4.02 15.05 5.92
C TYR A 59 3.82 14.54 4.48
N GLU A 60 3.75 13.22 4.27
CA GLU A 60 3.47 12.64 2.96
C GLU A 60 1.97 12.47 2.72
N VAL A 61 1.22 12.16 3.78
CA VAL A 61 -0.23 12.05 3.77
C VAL A 61 -0.80 12.95 4.84
N THR A 62 -1.44 14.02 4.44
CA THR A 62 -2.00 15.04 5.34
C THR A 62 -3.47 14.76 5.67
N GLU A 63 -3.97 15.39 6.74
CA GLU A 63 -5.41 15.40 7.03
C GLU A 63 -6.22 15.97 5.86
N GLN A 64 -5.65 16.96 5.14
CA GLN A 64 -6.33 17.57 3.99
C GLN A 64 -6.50 16.57 2.84
N ASP A 65 -5.55 15.67 2.59
CA ASP A 65 -5.66 14.63 1.57
C ASP A 65 -6.80 13.66 1.89
N VAL A 66 -6.94 13.29 3.16
CA VAL A 66 -8.08 12.49 3.62
C VAL A 66 -9.40 13.22 3.36
N ARG A 67 -9.50 14.51 3.70
CA ARG A 67 -10.70 15.33 3.46
C ARG A 67 -11.01 15.47 1.98
N ASN A 68 -10.01 15.72 1.15
CA ASN A 68 -10.15 15.86 -0.29
C ASN A 68 -10.79 14.61 -0.92
N LEU A 69 -10.30 13.42 -0.55
CA LEU A 69 -10.87 12.18 -1.06
C LEU A 69 -12.23 11.86 -0.44
N ALA A 70 -12.39 12.11 0.86
CA ALA A 70 -13.65 11.85 1.56
C ALA A 70 -14.83 12.67 1.01
N THR A 71 -14.57 13.87 0.51
CA THR A 71 -15.59 14.79 -0.06
C THR A 71 -15.74 14.67 -1.58
N TRP A 72 -15.20 13.60 -2.17
CA TRP A 72 -15.30 13.37 -3.61
C TRP A 72 -16.76 13.29 -4.10
N GLU A 73 -17.04 13.95 -5.22
CA GLU A 73 -18.35 13.98 -5.86
C GLU A 73 -18.30 13.46 -7.30
N ALA A 74 -19.11 12.45 -7.62
CA ALA A 74 -19.14 11.85 -8.96
C ALA A 74 -19.53 12.83 -10.07
N ALA A 75 -20.44 13.74 -9.78
CA ALA A 75 -20.93 14.71 -10.77
C ALA A 75 -19.94 15.84 -11.07
N LYS A 76 -19.04 16.13 -10.12
CA LYS A 76 -18.04 17.19 -10.23
C LYS A 76 -16.78 16.82 -9.43
N PRO A 77 -15.99 15.86 -9.93
CA PRO A 77 -14.77 15.48 -9.22
C PRO A 77 -13.80 16.67 -9.16
N ALA A 78 -13.22 16.90 -7.99
CA ALA A 78 -12.20 17.91 -7.83
C ALA A 78 -10.90 17.46 -8.53
N ALA A 79 -10.21 18.41 -9.19
CA ALA A 79 -8.90 18.15 -9.80
C ALA A 79 -7.81 18.27 -8.72
N VAL A 80 -7.79 17.31 -7.79
CA VAL A 80 -6.80 17.24 -6.71
C VAL A 80 -6.08 15.90 -6.78
N GLU A 81 -4.80 15.90 -6.48
CA GLU A 81 -4.00 14.70 -6.32
C GLU A 81 -4.05 14.27 -4.85
N VAL A 82 -4.02 12.97 -4.63
CA VAL A 82 -3.87 12.38 -3.30
C VAL A 82 -2.70 11.40 -3.30
N PRO A 83 -1.87 11.39 -2.26
CA PRO A 83 -0.76 10.45 -2.18
C PRO A 83 -1.29 9.02 -2.05
N PHE A 84 -0.58 8.07 -2.64
CA PHE A 84 -0.94 6.66 -2.56
C PHE A 84 0.26 5.81 -2.16
N LYS A 85 0.14 5.10 -1.03
CA LYS A 85 1.13 4.12 -0.57
C LYS A 85 0.52 2.72 -0.63
N PRO A 86 0.90 1.89 -1.61
CA PRO A 86 0.40 0.51 -1.68
C PRO A 86 0.93 -0.30 -0.48
N SER A 87 0.11 -1.22 0.03
CA SER A 87 0.54 -2.15 1.08
C SER A 87 1.29 -3.36 0.52
N ARG A 88 1.15 -3.62 -0.78
CA ARG A 88 1.78 -4.71 -1.53
C ARG A 88 1.80 -4.37 -3.01
N VAL A 89 2.84 -4.83 -3.71
CA VAL A 89 2.92 -4.77 -5.17
C VAL A 89 2.92 -6.20 -5.71
N VAL A 90 2.11 -6.44 -6.72
CA VAL A 90 2.13 -7.70 -7.47
C VAL A 90 2.70 -7.40 -8.85
N LEU A 91 3.78 -8.07 -9.20
CA LEU A 91 4.44 -7.97 -10.50
C LEU A 91 4.07 -9.21 -11.33
N GLN A 92 3.68 -8.97 -12.54
CA GLN A 92 3.60 -10.00 -13.57
C GLN A 92 5.01 -10.30 -14.07
N ASP A 93 5.32 -11.53 -14.44
CA ASP A 93 6.69 -11.98 -14.74
C ASP A 93 7.31 -11.29 -15.97
N PHE A 94 6.52 -10.93 -16.97
CA PHE A 94 7.02 -10.27 -18.16
C PHE A 94 7.54 -8.84 -17.88
N THR A 95 6.79 -8.06 -17.11
CA THR A 95 7.17 -6.68 -16.73
C THR A 95 7.92 -6.63 -15.41
N GLY A 96 7.75 -7.63 -14.54
CA GLY A 96 8.38 -7.71 -13.23
C GLY A 96 9.84 -8.15 -13.26
N VAL A 97 10.25 -8.97 -14.24
CA VAL A 97 11.63 -9.42 -14.37
C VAL A 97 12.62 -8.26 -14.54
N PRO A 98 12.38 -7.24 -15.40
CA PRO A 98 13.25 -6.06 -15.45
C PRO A 98 13.41 -5.37 -14.09
N CYS A 99 12.35 -5.24 -13.30
CA CYS A 99 12.41 -4.66 -11.96
C CYS A 99 13.32 -5.48 -11.02
N VAL A 100 13.22 -6.81 -11.05
CA VAL A 100 14.08 -7.71 -10.28
C VAL A 100 15.54 -7.60 -10.72
N VAL A 101 15.80 -7.47 -12.03
CA VAL A 101 17.15 -7.26 -12.57
C VAL A 101 17.73 -5.94 -12.09
N ASP A 102 16.95 -4.86 -12.08
CA ASP A 102 17.39 -3.56 -11.59
C ASP A 102 17.74 -3.61 -10.09
N LEU A 103 16.91 -4.27 -9.28
CA LEU A 103 17.21 -4.48 -7.85
C LEU A 103 18.51 -5.27 -7.66
N ALA A 104 18.72 -6.33 -8.45
CA ALA A 104 19.95 -7.11 -8.41
C ALA A 104 21.18 -6.28 -8.80
N ALA A 105 21.06 -5.46 -9.86
CA ALA A 105 22.12 -4.57 -10.30
C ALA A 105 22.46 -3.50 -9.24
N MET A 106 21.46 -2.91 -8.59
CA MET A 106 21.64 -1.97 -7.51
C MET A 106 22.33 -2.61 -6.30
N ARG A 107 21.97 -3.84 -5.93
CA ARG A 107 22.65 -4.61 -4.85
C ARG A 107 24.11 -4.86 -5.20
N ALA A 108 24.41 -5.27 -6.42
CA ALA A 108 25.76 -5.45 -6.89
C ALA A 108 26.57 -4.16 -6.87
N ALA A 109 25.96 -3.03 -7.29
CA ALA A 109 26.60 -1.72 -7.24
C ALA A 109 26.88 -1.29 -5.79
N MET A 110 25.91 -1.44 -4.89
CA MET A 110 26.07 -1.12 -3.47
C MET A 110 27.25 -1.87 -2.85
N LYS A 111 27.37 -3.19 -3.16
CA LYS A 111 28.49 -4.00 -2.70
C LYS A 111 29.84 -3.51 -3.25
N ARG A 112 29.92 -3.13 -4.52
CA ARG A 112 31.16 -2.57 -5.11
C ARG A 112 31.58 -1.25 -4.46
N LEU A 113 30.59 -0.45 -4.02
CA LEU A 113 30.83 0.82 -3.33
C LEU A 113 31.11 0.65 -1.83
N GLY A 114 31.19 -0.58 -1.33
CA GLY A 114 31.48 -0.86 0.09
C GLY A 114 30.27 -0.68 1.02
N GLY A 115 29.07 -0.53 0.47
CA GLY A 115 27.83 -0.39 1.22
C GLY A 115 27.17 -1.74 1.51
N ASP A 116 26.11 -1.70 2.31
CA ASP A 116 25.30 -2.87 2.67
C ASP A 116 24.20 -3.14 1.61
N ALA A 117 24.39 -4.22 0.82
CA ALA A 117 23.44 -4.61 -0.21
C ALA A 117 22.04 -4.96 0.34
N ASN A 118 21.92 -5.31 1.63
CA ASN A 118 20.62 -5.65 2.23
C ASN A 118 19.70 -4.41 2.37
N LYS A 119 20.25 -3.21 2.28
CA LYS A 119 19.46 -1.97 2.24
C LYS A 119 18.71 -1.77 0.91
N ILE A 120 19.11 -2.49 -0.14
CA ILE A 120 18.44 -2.42 -1.44
C ILE A 120 17.35 -3.47 -1.48
N ASN A 121 16.17 -3.06 -1.10
CA ASN A 121 14.93 -3.84 -1.16
C ASN A 121 13.75 -2.89 -1.45
N PRO A 122 12.65 -3.39 -2.00
CA PRO A 122 11.40 -2.63 -2.05
C PRO A 122 10.96 -2.20 -0.65
N LEU A 123 10.34 -1.03 -0.55
CA LEU A 123 9.84 -0.49 0.73
C LEU A 123 8.54 -1.17 1.19
N VAL A 124 7.89 -1.91 0.29
CA VAL A 124 6.67 -2.69 0.55
C VAL A 124 6.88 -4.12 0.06
N PRO A 125 6.12 -5.09 0.56
CA PRO A 125 6.15 -6.45 0.03
C PRO A 125 5.86 -6.48 -1.47
N VAL A 126 6.67 -7.22 -2.22
CA VAL A 126 6.53 -7.38 -3.68
C VAL A 126 6.54 -8.85 -4.00
N ASP A 127 5.53 -9.31 -4.73
CA ASP A 127 5.43 -10.67 -5.23
C ASP A 127 5.53 -10.65 -6.76
N LEU A 128 6.39 -11.51 -7.32
CA LEU A 128 6.41 -11.78 -8.74
C LEU A 128 5.57 -13.03 -8.99
N VAL A 129 4.53 -12.90 -9.80
CA VAL A 129 3.58 -13.97 -10.09
C VAL A 129 3.69 -14.37 -11.55
N ILE A 130 3.94 -15.65 -11.80
CA ILE A 130 3.99 -16.22 -13.15
C ILE A 130 2.56 -16.58 -13.55
N ASP A 131 2.09 -16.03 -14.67
CA ASP A 131 0.74 -16.24 -15.19
C ASP A 131 0.68 -17.06 -16.49
N HIS A 132 1.82 -17.54 -16.96
CA HIS A 132 1.91 -18.42 -18.13
C HIS A 132 2.24 -19.86 -17.72
N SER A 133 2.06 -20.81 -18.64
CA SER A 133 2.52 -22.18 -18.47
C SER A 133 4.04 -22.25 -18.44
N VAL A 134 4.58 -23.16 -17.64
CA VAL A 134 6.01 -23.45 -17.57
C VAL A 134 6.28 -24.89 -17.95
N GLN A 135 7.42 -25.14 -18.60
CA GLN A 135 7.92 -26.49 -18.80
C GLN A 135 8.58 -26.95 -17.52
N VAL A 136 8.21 -28.13 -17.03
CA VAL A 136 8.83 -28.75 -15.83
C VAL A 136 9.62 -29.95 -16.29
N ASP A 137 10.95 -29.85 -16.21
CA ASP A 137 11.84 -30.96 -16.60
C ASP A 137 12.07 -31.92 -15.45
N TYR A 138 12.04 -31.44 -14.20
CA TYR A 138 12.19 -32.24 -12.98
C TYR A 138 11.11 -31.88 -11.98
N PHE A 139 10.51 -32.88 -11.34
CA PHE A 139 9.42 -32.65 -10.37
C PHE A 139 9.48 -33.71 -9.28
N GLY A 140 9.48 -33.34 -8.02
CA GLY A 140 9.22 -34.18 -6.84
C GLY A 140 9.83 -35.58 -6.78
N SER A 141 10.81 -35.89 -7.63
CA SER A 141 11.52 -37.14 -7.67
C SER A 141 12.87 -37.02 -6.98
N ALA A 142 13.42 -38.14 -6.57
CA ALA A 142 14.74 -38.19 -5.90
C ALA A 142 15.93 -38.18 -6.88
N ASP A 143 15.66 -38.08 -8.17
CA ASP A 143 16.68 -38.10 -9.24
C ASP A 143 16.97 -36.67 -9.74
#